data_4aec892866d4e5e04129af88b5d18b8f
#
_entry.id   4aec892866d4e5e04129af88b5d18b8f
#
_cell.length_a   1.000
_cell.length_b   1.000
_cell.length_c   1.000
_cell.angle_alpha   90.00
_cell.angle_beta   90.00
_cell.angle_gamma   90.00
#
_symmetry.space_group_name_H-M   'P 1'
#
loop_
_entity.id
_entity.type
_entity.pdbx_description
1 polymer ?
#
loop_
_entity_poly.entity_id
_entity_poly.type
_entity_poly.pdbx_seq_one_letter_code
_entity_poly.pdbx_strand_id
1 'polypeptide(L)'
;IILFRMNAMLFSISLFMALVSILLVLVYKQPYKKINEESMAQSAALNSQMIESLRGIETVKCNANEQTELDNLEREYMKSLKISLRSSRISTTQGLISSFISTGFSMLTTYVGITQVLNGEMTLGGFMAFSTLSGYFTSPLSNLIGLQMQIQEASISMKRLTEIMDSPAEYETADGVEQTELTKVEGDIEFKDVTFRYGNRAPALDHVSFTIPAGKKVALVGGSGSGKSTITKLLLKYYDPEDGEIDINGANLAEYTNSSVRRAIAYVPQNIELFSKTIYDNIRISRMDATLDEVKEAAKKADAHEFIRHLPLQYNTYLEEAGNGLSG
;
A
#
# COMPACT_ATOMS: atom_id res chain seq x y z
N ILE A 1 -32.72 -2.41 32.03
CA ILE A 1 -33.78 -1.95 32.95
C ILE A 1 -34.99 -2.88 32.87
N ILE A 2 -35.55 -3.19 31.69
CA ILE A 2 -36.73 -4.05 31.50
C ILE A 2 -36.48 -5.44 32.08
N LEU A 3 -35.43 -6.12 31.68
CA LEU A 3 -35.06 -7.47 32.14
C LEU A 3 -34.87 -7.53 33.66
N PHE A 4 -34.26 -6.51 34.24
CA PHE A 4 -34.09 -6.42 35.72
C PHE A 4 -35.42 -6.28 36.45
N ARG A 5 -36.38 -5.48 35.92
CA ARG A 5 -37.73 -5.35 36.49
C ARG A 5 -38.58 -6.62 36.34
N MET A 6 -38.34 -7.40 35.29
CA MET A 6 -39.03 -8.68 35.10
C MET A 6 -38.56 -9.73 36.10
N ASN A 7 -37.24 -9.88 36.24
CA ASN A 7 -36.67 -10.81 37.20
C ASN A 7 -35.18 -10.49 37.45
N ALA A 8 -34.86 -10.07 38.67
CA ALA A 8 -33.49 -9.68 39.04
C ALA A 8 -32.52 -10.86 39.09
N MET A 9 -32.97 -12.06 39.42
CA MET A 9 -32.13 -13.25 39.49
C MET A 9 -31.73 -13.73 38.09
N LEU A 10 -32.69 -13.84 37.17
CA LEU A 10 -32.40 -14.22 35.77
C LEU A 10 -31.56 -13.14 35.06
N PHE A 11 -31.79 -11.86 35.38
CA PHE A 11 -30.97 -10.76 34.86
C PHE A 11 -29.53 -10.84 35.35
N SER A 12 -29.27 -11.16 36.61
CA SER A 12 -27.92 -11.30 37.16
C SER A 12 -27.15 -12.44 36.49
N ILE A 13 -27.81 -13.55 36.18
CA ILE A 13 -27.24 -14.66 35.40
C ILE A 13 -26.84 -14.18 33.99
N SER A 14 -27.74 -13.46 33.30
CA SER A 14 -27.47 -12.93 31.96
C SER A 14 -26.33 -11.90 31.95
N LEU A 15 -26.29 -11.04 32.99
CA LEU A 15 -25.21 -10.06 33.14
C LEU A 15 -23.87 -10.73 33.42
N PHE A 16 -23.83 -11.75 34.25
CA PHE A 16 -22.61 -12.52 34.51
C PHE A 16 -22.09 -13.22 33.24
N MET A 17 -22.99 -13.82 32.44
CA MET A 17 -22.66 -14.35 31.14
C MET A 17 -22.01 -13.30 30.22
N ALA A 18 -22.57 -12.08 30.19
CA ALA A 18 -22.01 -10.99 29.40
C ALA A 18 -20.58 -10.64 29.84
N LEU A 19 -20.34 -10.55 31.14
CA LEU A 19 -18.99 -10.28 31.67
C LEU A 19 -17.99 -11.37 31.32
N VAL A 20 -18.39 -12.65 31.42
CA VAL A 20 -17.56 -13.79 31.03
C VAL A 20 -17.24 -13.75 29.52
N SER A 21 -18.23 -13.40 28.70
CA SER A 21 -18.02 -13.24 27.24
C SER A 21 -17.05 -12.11 26.90
N ILE A 22 -17.16 -10.96 27.57
CA ILE A 22 -16.23 -9.83 27.41
C ILE A 22 -14.82 -10.25 27.85
N LEU A 23 -14.68 -10.94 28.98
CA LEU A 23 -13.39 -11.46 29.43
C LEU A 23 -12.76 -12.39 28.41
N LEU A 24 -13.54 -13.27 27.79
CA LEU A 24 -13.09 -14.15 26.72
C LEU A 24 -12.51 -13.34 25.53
N VAL A 25 -13.21 -12.28 25.10
CA VAL A 25 -12.74 -11.38 24.04
C VAL A 25 -11.38 -10.76 24.40
N LEU A 26 -11.24 -10.28 25.64
CA LEU A 26 -10.00 -9.66 26.10
C LEU A 26 -8.82 -10.65 26.16
N VAL A 27 -9.05 -11.88 26.60
CA VAL A 27 -8.03 -12.94 26.64
C VAL A 27 -7.52 -13.28 25.24
N TYR A 28 -8.41 -13.37 24.26
CA TYR A 28 -8.04 -13.73 22.89
C TYR A 28 -7.53 -12.56 22.04
N LYS A 29 -7.60 -11.32 22.54
CA LYS A 29 -7.14 -10.12 21.83
C LYS A 29 -5.67 -10.21 21.41
N GLN A 30 -4.78 -10.58 22.30
CA GLN A 30 -3.34 -10.64 22.03
C GLN A 30 -2.96 -11.79 21.07
N PRO A 31 -3.43 -13.04 21.27
CA PRO A 31 -3.24 -14.12 20.30
C PRO A 31 -3.67 -13.76 18.88
N TYR A 32 -4.85 -13.14 18.71
CA TYR A 32 -5.32 -12.72 17.40
C TYR A 32 -4.45 -11.64 16.77
N LYS A 33 -4.04 -10.63 17.56
CA LYS A 33 -3.15 -9.58 17.06
C LYS A 33 -1.87 -10.17 16.50
N LYS A 34 -1.21 -11.03 17.27
CA LYS A 34 0.06 -11.65 16.86
C LYS A 34 -0.09 -12.50 15.60
N ILE A 35 -1.12 -13.36 15.54
CA ILE A 35 -1.30 -14.23 14.37
C ILE A 35 -1.67 -13.45 13.12
N ASN A 36 -2.41 -12.34 13.24
CA ASN A 36 -2.73 -11.47 12.11
C ASN A 36 -1.50 -10.73 11.58
N GLU A 37 -0.65 -10.22 12.47
CA GLU A 37 0.62 -9.58 12.08
C GLU A 37 1.53 -10.58 11.34
N GLU A 38 1.67 -11.82 11.87
CA GLU A 38 2.43 -12.90 11.23
C GLU A 38 1.81 -13.27 9.86
N SER A 39 0.49 -13.37 9.77
CA SER A 39 -0.23 -13.73 8.54
C SER A 39 -0.05 -12.67 7.45
N MET A 40 -0.17 -11.38 7.80
CA MET A 40 0.02 -10.28 6.85
C MET A 40 1.46 -10.20 6.33
N ALA A 41 2.45 -10.37 7.21
CA ALA A 41 3.85 -10.39 6.83
C ALA A 41 4.17 -11.55 5.89
N GLN A 42 3.66 -12.77 6.20
CA GLN A 42 3.87 -13.95 5.38
C GLN A 42 3.15 -13.86 4.03
N SER A 43 1.94 -13.29 3.99
CA SER A 43 1.22 -13.07 2.74
C SER A 43 1.96 -12.07 1.82
N ALA A 44 2.56 -11.03 2.39
CA ALA A 44 3.40 -10.10 1.65
C ALA A 44 4.65 -10.78 1.09
N ALA A 45 5.33 -11.62 1.88
CA ALA A 45 6.50 -12.38 1.44
C ALA A 45 6.16 -13.36 0.30
N LEU A 46 5.05 -14.10 0.43
CA LEU A 46 4.58 -15.01 -0.60
C LEU A 46 4.23 -14.28 -1.90
N ASN A 47 3.51 -13.16 -1.81
CA ASN A 47 3.18 -12.35 -3.00
C ASN A 47 4.44 -11.78 -3.66
N SER A 48 5.42 -11.29 -2.88
CA SER A 48 6.69 -10.81 -3.42
C SER A 48 7.43 -11.91 -4.16
N GLN A 49 7.52 -13.12 -3.58
CA GLN A 49 8.14 -14.27 -4.23
C GLN A 49 7.43 -14.64 -5.54
N MET A 50 6.09 -14.67 -5.56
CA MET A 50 5.32 -14.93 -6.78
C MET A 50 5.60 -13.89 -7.87
N ILE A 51 5.61 -12.61 -7.52
CA ILE A 51 5.87 -11.52 -8.48
C ILE A 51 7.30 -11.62 -9.02
N GLU A 52 8.27 -11.91 -8.14
CA GLU A 52 9.68 -12.09 -8.54
C GLU A 52 9.85 -13.26 -9.49
N SER A 53 9.27 -14.43 -9.17
CA SER A 53 9.31 -15.63 -10.02
C SER A 53 8.67 -15.39 -11.40
N LEU A 54 7.53 -14.67 -11.44
CA LEU A 54 6.86 -14.35 -12.71
C LEU A 54 7.61 -13.32 -13.53
N ARG A 55 8.18 -12.28 -12.90
CA ARG A 55 9.02 -11.30 -13.61
C ARG A 55 10.32 -11.90 -14.13
N GLY A 56 10.89 -12.85 -13.37
CA GLY A 56 12.10 -13.56 -13.74
C GLY A 56 11.86 -14.83 -14.57
N ILE A 57 10.67 -15.06 -15.12
CA ILE A 57 10.30 -16.34 -15.74
C ILE A 57 11.21 -16.72 -16.91
N GLU A 58 11.67 -15.77 -17.70
CA GLU A 58 12.62 -16.02 -18.79
C GLU A 58 13.95 -16.58 -18.25
N THR A 59 14.46 -15.96 -17.18
CA THR A 59 15.70 -16.41 -16.52
C THR A 59 15.53 -17.81 -15.94
N VAL A 60 14.40 -18.09 -15.29
CA VAL A 60 14.08 -19.41 -14.75
C VAL A 60 14.07 -20.46 -15.89
N LYS A 61 13.39 -20.15 -16.99
CA LYS A 61 13.27 -21.02 -18.17
C LYS A 61 14.62 -21.24 -18.87
N CYS A 62 15.38 -20.18 -19.12
CA CYS A 62 16.69 -20.28 -19.78
C CYS A 62 17.69 -21.13 -18.97
N ASN A 63 17.57 -21.16 -17.66
CA ASN A 63 18.45 -21.96 -16.79
C ASN A 63 17.86 -23.32 -16.41
N ALA A 64 16.68 -23.70 -16.92
CA ALA A 64 15.95 -24.93 -16.55
C ALA A 64 15.81 -25.12 -15.04
N ASN A 65 15.51 -24.02 -14.32
CA ASN A 65 15.51 -23.97 -12.86
C ASN A 65 14.09 -23.95 -12.26
N GLU A 66 13.09 -24.42 -13.02
CA GLU A 66 11.67 -24.38 -12.63
C GLU A 66 11.41 -25.14 -11.32
N GLN A 67 12.08 -26.31 -11.15
CA GLN A 67 11.87 -27.13 -9.98
C GLN A 67 12.36 -26.44 -8.71
N THR A 68 13.52 -25.79 -8.75
CA THR A 68 14.07 -25.06 -7.60
C THR A 68 13.16 -23.87 -7.25
N GLU A 69 12.64 -23.19 -8.25
CA GLU A 69 11.74 -22.05 -8.03
C GLU A 69 10.38 -22.49 -7.47
N LEU A 70 9.86 -23.62 -7.94
CA LEU A 70 8.66 -24.24 -7.41
C LEU A 70 8.85 -24.65 -5.94
N ASP A 71 9.99 -25.28 -5.60
CA ASP A 71 10.34 -25.67 -4.23
C ASP A 71 10.45 -24.46 -3.28
N ASN A 72 10.97 -23.33 -3.79
CA ASN A 72 11.03 -22.06 -3.04
C ASN A 72 9.62 -21.53 -2.74
N LEU A 73 8.77 -21.50 -3.76
CA LEU A 73 7.39 -21.04 -3.65
C LEU A 73 6.57 -21.94 -2.73
N GLU A 74 6.72 -23.26 -2.86
CA GLU A 74 6.08 -24.24 -1.99
C GLU A 74 6.51 -24.03 -0.52
N ARG A 75 7.77 -23.75 -0.27
CA ARG A 75 8.30 -23.48 1.08
C ARG A 75 7.64 -22.26 1.72
N GLU A 76 7.48 -21.17 0.97
CA GLU A 76 6.79 -19.97 1.46
C GLU A 76 5.28 -20.21 1.65
N TYR A 77 4.67 -20.97 0.73
CA TYR A 77 3.27 -21.38 0.85
C TYR A 77 3.03 -22.26 2.08
N MET A 78 3.93 -23.21 2.37
CA MET A 78 3.84 -24.07 3.56
C MET A 78 3.97 -23.28 4.86
N LYS A 79 4.75 -22.18 4.89
CA LYS A 79 4.78 -21.27 6.05
C LYS A 79 3.42 -20.58 6.23
N SER A 80 2.84 -20.07 5.14
CA SER A 80 1.51 -19.44 5.15
C SER A 80 0.44 -20.44 5.66
N LEU A 81 0.47 -21.68 5.18
CA LEU A 81 -0.45 -22.72 5.61
C LEU A 81 -0.32 -23.04 7.11
N LYS A 82 0.90 -23.11 7.64
CA LYS A 82 1.13 -23.32 9.09
C LYS A 82 0.55 -22.19 9.94
N ILE A 83 0.68 -20.94 9.48
CA ILE A 83 0.11 -19.77 10.16
C ILE A 83 -1.42 -19.85 10.10
N SER A 84 -1.99 -20.16 8.94
CA SER A 84 -3.43 -20.34 8.75
C SER A 84 -4.01 -21.43 9.65
N LEU A 85 -3.34 -22.58 9.76
CA LEU A 85 -3.73 -23.66 10.68
C LEU A 85 -3.68 -23.21 12.15
N ARG A 86 -2.68 -22.42 12.53
CA ARG A 86 -2.58 -21.86 13.90
C ARG A 86 -3.72 -20.87 14.15
N SER A 87 -4.02 -20.01 13.20
CA SER A 87 -5.17 -19.08 13.25
C SER A 87 -6.48 -19.84 13.40
N SER A 88 -6.70 -20.86 12.59
CA SER A 88 -7.89 -21.70 12.66
C SER A 88 -8.04 -22.41 14.01
N ARG A 89 -6.95 -22.91 14.59
CA ARG A 89 -6.98 -23.52 15.94
C ARG A 89 -7.41 -22.51 17.00
N ILE A 90 -6.85 -21.28 16.97
CA ILE A 90 -7.22 -20.22 17.93
C ILE A 90 -8.71 -19.90 17.78
N SER A 91 -9.19 -19.70 16.55
CA SER A 91 -10.59 -19.38 16.26
C SER A 91 -11.54 -20.51 16.68
N THR A 92 -11.21 -21.75 16.34
CA THR A 92 -12.03 -22.93 16.71
C THR A 92 -12.05 -23.12 18.23
N THR A 93 -10.93 -22.98 18.93
CA THR A 93 -10.87 -23.12 20.37
C THR A 93 -11.70 -22.05 21.07
N GLN A 94 -11.59 -20.79 20.63
CA GLN A 94 -12.42 -19.68 21.14
C GLN A 94 -13.89 -19.94 20.88
N GLY A 95 -14.25 -20.37 19.66
CA GLY A 95 -15.62 -20.70 19.29
C GLY A 95 -16.23 -21.81 20.15
N LEU A 96 -15.48 -22.89 20.39
CA LEU A 96 -15.91 -24.00 21.25
C LEU A 96 -16.13 -23.55 22.70
N ILE A 97 -15.18 -22.79 23.27
CA ILE A 97 -15.32 -22.25 24.63
C ILE A 97 -16.52 -21.34 24.73
N SER A 98 -16.68 -20.42 23.76
CA SER A 98 -17.82 -19.50 23.71
C SER A 98 -19.15 -20.23 23.60
N SER A 99 -19.24 -21.25 22.74
CA SER A 99 -20.45 -22.07 22.57
C SER A 99 -20.78 -22.86 23.86
N PHE A 100 -19.76 -23.44 24.50
CA PHE A 100 -19.94 -24.17 25.74
C PHE A 100 -20.47 -23.25 26.87
N ILE A 101 -19.88 -22.07 27.01
CA ILE A 101 -20.31 -21.04 27.97
C ILE A 101 -21.74 -20.63 27.67
N SER A 102 -22.07 -20.27 26.43
CA SER A 102 -23.40 -19.82 26.02
C SER A 102 -24.49 -20.89 26.29
N THR A 103 -24.20 -22.15 25.92
CA THR A 103 -25.11 -23.26 26.11
C THR A 103 -25.30 -23.57 27.60
N GLY A 104 -24.24 -23.58 28.40
CA GLY A 104 -24.30 -23.78 29.85
C GLY A 104 -25.15 -22.71 30.55
N PHE A 105 -24.94 -21.43 30.19
CA PHE A 105 -25.76 -20.34 30.75
C PHE A 105 -27.22 -20.40 30.28
N SER A 106 -27.48 -20.80 29.03
CA SER A 106 -28.85 -21.00 28.54
C SER A 106 -29.56 -22.09 29.30
N MET A 107 -28.92 -23.22 29.58
CA MET A 107 -29.46 -24.30 30.43
C MET A 107 -29.71 -23.85 31.86
N LEU A 108 -28.77 -23.11 32.45
CA LEU A 108 -28.92 -22.55 33.80
C LEU A 108 -30.09 -21.57 33.88
N THR A 109 -30.21 -20.66 32.90
CA THR A 109 -31.31 -19.69 32.81
C THR A 109 -32.67 -20.40 32.68
N THR A 110 -32.71 -21.45 31.85
CA THR A 110 -33.91 -22.26 31.64
C THR A 110 -34.28 -23.00 32.92
N TYR A 111 -33.34 -23.65 33.60
CA TYR A 111 -33.58 -24.37 34.86
C TYR A 111 -34.13 -23.44 35.96
N VAL A 112 -33.44 -22.29 36.18
CA VAL A 112 -33.87 -21.31 37.17
C VAL A 112 -35.22 -20.71 36.81
N GLY A 113 -35.43 -20.37 35.54
CA GLY A 113 -36.72 -19.81 35.09
C GLY A 113 -37.88 -20.76 35.25
N ILE A 114 -37.72 -22.05 34.91
CA ILE A 114 -38.77 -23.06 35.13
C ILE A 114 -39.01 -23.27 36.60
N THR A 115 -38.00 -23.32 37.44
CA THR A 115 -38.16 -23.46 38.90
C THR A 115 -38.99 -22.32 39.50
N GLN A 116 -38.74 -21.07 39.06
CA GLN A 116 -39.53 -19.91 39.49
C GLN A 116 -40.97 -19.94 38.99
N VAL A 117 -41.21 -20.46 37.79
CA VAL A 117 -42.59 -20.67 37.30
C VAL A 117 -43.32 -21.71 38.16
N LEU A 118 -42.66 -22.82 38.53
CA LEU A 118 -43.25 -23.86 39.38
C LEU A 118 -43.52 -23.35 40.79
N ASN A 119 -42.68 -22.46 41.32
CA ASN A 119 -42.86 -21.83 42.61
C ASN A 119 -43.93 -20.71 42.61
N GLY A 120 -44.48 -20.34 41.44
CA GLY A 120 -45.45 -19.26 41.31
C GLY A 120 -44.88 -17.85 41.37
N GLU A 121 -43.55 -17.72 41.37
CA GLU A 121 -42.85 -16.41 41.41
C GLU A 121 -42.86 -15.71 40.04
N MET A 122 -43.08 -16.47 38.96
CA MET A 122 -43.12 -15.96 37.59
C MET A 122 -44.19 -16.72 36.79
N THR A 123 -44.86 -16.05 35.84
CA THR A 123 -45.73 -16.72 34.87
C THR A 123 -44.93 -17.34 33.72
N LEU A 124 -45.46 -18.40 33.12
CA LEU A 124 -44.82 -19.01 31.92
C LEU A 124 -44.66 -17.99 30.80
N GLY A 125 -45.67 -17.11 30.57
CA GLY A 125 -45.56 -16.02 29.57
C GLY A 125 -44.47 -15.00 29.92
N GLY A 126 -44.29 -14.70 31.21
CA GLY A 126 -43.19 -13.86 31.69
C GLY A 126 -41.82 -14.47 31.44
N PHE A 127 -41.65 -15.78 31.68
CA PHE A 127 -40.42 -16.52 31.37
C PHE A 127 -40.11 -16.53 29.87
N MET A 128 -41.13 -16.78 29.02
CA MET A 128 -41.00 -16.76 27.57
C MET A 128 -40.58 -15.37 27.07
N ALA A 129 -41.20 -14.30 27.57
CA ALA A 129 -40.86 -12.93 27.27
C ALA A 129 -39.42 -12.59 27.73
N PHE A 130 -39.02 -13.00 28.94
CA PHE A 130 -37.65 -12.84 29.43
C PHE A 130 -36.62 -13.55 28.50
N SER A 131 -36.88 -14.80 28.14
CA SER A 131 -35.98 -15.60 27.26
C SER A 131 -35.80 -14.92 25.92
N THR A 132 -36.87 -14.44 25.29
CA THR A 132 -36.80 -13.72 24.00
C THR A 132 -36.01 -12.43 24.14
N LEU A 133 -36.29 -11.60 25.13
CA LEU A 133 -35.57 -10.35 25.37
C LEU A 133 -34.10 -10.58 25.72
N SER A 134 -33.79 -11.64 26.49
CA SER A 134 -32.43 -12.04 26.81
C SER A 134 -31.63 -12.42 25.54
N GLY A 135 -32.29 -13.08 24.57
CA GLY A 135 -31.69 -13.39 23.28
C GLY A 135 -31.24 -12.14 22.52
N TYR A 136 -32.04 -11.07 22.52
CA TYR A 136 -31.66 -9.79 21.90
C TYR A 136 -30.46 -9.12 22.61
N PHE A 137 -30.15 -9.47 23.83
CA PHE A 137 -28.98 -9.00 24.55
C PHE A 137 -27.75 -9.88 24.32
N THR A 138 -27.91 -11.20 24.32
CA THR A 138 -26.79 -12.15 24.20
C THR A 138 -26.29 -12.35 22.76
N SER A 139 -27.18 -12.25 21.76
CA SER A 139 -26.81 -12.40 20.35
C SER A 139 -25.77 -11.36 19.87
N PRO A 140 -25.92 -10.04 20.12
CA PRO A 140 -24.88 -9.06 19.77
C PRO A 140 -23.54 -9.31 20.46
N LEU A 141 -23.53 -9.82 21.70
CA LEU A 141 -22.28 -10.16 22.40
C LEU A 141 -21.51 -11.26 21.70
N SER A 142 -22.21 -12.29 21.23
CA SER A 142 -21.59 -13.37 20.44
C SER A 142 -21.02 -12.85 19.11
N ASN A 143 -21.71 -11.92 18.48
CA ASN A 143 -21.24 -11.28 17.24
C ASN A 143 -19.99 -10.43 17.47
N LEU A 144 -19.84 -9.75 18.61
CA LEU A 144 -18.63 -9.00 18.96
C LEU A 144 -17.38 -9.88 18.99
N ILE A 145 -17.51 -11.14 19.40
CA ILE A 145 -16.42 -12.12 19.36
C ILE A 145 -15.98 -12.38 17.93
N GLY A 146 -16.93 -12.57 16.99
CA GLY A 146 -16.65 -12.77 15.57
C GLY A 146 -16.04 -11.55 14.88
N LEU A 147 -16.42 -10.34 15.32
CA LEU A 147 -15.89 -9.09 14.74
C LEU A 147 -14.45 -8.76 15.19
N GLN A 148 -13.96 -9.41 16.25
CA GLN A 148 -12.63 -9.10 16.81
C GLN A 148 -11.49 -9.23 15.78
N MET A 149 -11.51 -10.25 14.94
CA MET A 149 -10.52 -10.43 13.87
C MET A 149 -10.63 -9.32 12.83
N GLN A 150 -11.85 -9.00 12.40
CA GLN A 150 -12.09 -7.96 11.38
C GLN A 150 -11.66 -6.57 11.86
N ILE A 151 -11.93 -6.24 13.13
CA ILE A 151 -11.50 -4.96 13.73
C ILE A 151 -9.97 -4.87 13.78
N GLN A 152 -9.28 -5.97 14.10
CA GLN A 152 -7.82 -5.98 14.14
C GLN A 152 -7.20 -5.86 12.74
N GLU A 153 -7.73 -6.58 11.76
CA GLU A 153 -7.30 -6.48 10.38
C GLU A 153 -7.50 -5.05 9.82
N ALA A 154 -8.67 -4.47 10.07
CA ALA A 154 -8.95 -3.08 9.71
C ALA A 154 -8.01 -2.09 10.40
N SER A 155 -7.69 -2.30 11.68
CA SER A 155 -6.76 -1.45 12.44
C SER A 155 -5.33 -1.50 11.87
N ILE A 156 -4.84 -2.68 11.49
CA ILE A 156 -3.50 -2.83 10.89
C ILE A 156 -3.47 -2.18 9.50
N SER A 157 -4.52 -2.40 8.70
CA SER A 157 -4.64 -1.79 7.37
C SER A 157 -4.70 -0.27 7.45
N MET A 158 -5.46 0.27 8.41
CA MET A 158 -5.53 1.71 8.66
C MET A 158 -4.17 2.28 9.07
N LYS A 159 -3.44 1.59 9.96
CA LYS A 159 -2.10 2.03 10.37
C LYS A 159 -1.15 2.12 9.17
N ARG A 160 -1.15 1.13 8.28
CA ARG A 160 -0.33 1.16 7.05
C ARG A 160 -0.73 2.28 6.11
N LEU A 161 -2.03 2.55 5.99
CA LEU A 161 -2.53 3.68 5.21
C LEU A 161 -2.08 5.01 5.81
N THR A 162 -2.17 5.16 7.13
CA THR A 162 -1.72 6.36 7.85
C THR A 162 -0.23 6.58 7.68
N GLU A 163 0.60 5.52 7.74
CA GLU A 163 2.05 5.62 7.49
C GLU A 163 2.38 6.18 6.10
N ILE A 164 1.54 5.89 5.10
CA ILE A 164 1.69 6.46 3.75
C ILE A 164 1.17 7.91 3.72
N MET A 165 0.03 8.18 4.33
CA MET A 165 -0.61 9.51 4.34
C MET A 165 0.16 10.54 5.16
N ASP A 166 0.85 10.09 6.23
CA ASP A 166 1.69 10.94 7.07
C ASP A 166 3.07 11.21 6.44
N SER A 167 3.39 10.56 5.32
CA SER A 167 4.61 10.87 4.57
C SER A 167 4.47 12.28 3.97
N PRO A 168 5.47 13.16 4.17
CA PRO A 168 5.42 14.52 3.65
C PRO A 168 5.21 14.49 2.13
N ALA A 169 4.26 15.28 1.65
CA ALA A 169 4.01 15.38 0.23
C ALA A 169 5.14 16.15 -0.46
N GLU A 170 5.53 15.74 -1.65
CA GLU A 170 6.64 16.33 -2.40
C GLU A 170 6.48 17.84 -2.66
N TYR A 171 5.26 18.34 -2.63
CA TYR A 171 4.94 19.77 -2.84
C TYR A 171 4.78 20.55 -1.53
N GLU A 172 4.84 19.88 -0.38
CA GLU A 172 4.87 20.56 0.91
C GLU A 172 6.28 21.09 1.13
N THR A 173 6.46 22.39 0.89
CA THR A 173 7.70 23.09 1.22
C THR A 173 7.92 23.08 2.72
N ALA A 174 9.16 22.78 3.13
CA ALA A 174 9.60 23.06 4.50
C ALA A 174 9.31 24.55 4.81
N ASP A 175 8.55 24.76 5.87
CA ASP A 175 8.12 26.04 6.44
C ASP A 175 8.57 27.33 5.75
N GLY A 176 7.64 27.96 5.01
CA GLY A 176 7.67 29.40 4.76
C GLY A 176 8.56 29.93 3.63
N VAL A 177 9.17 29.08 2.80
CA VAL A 177 9.92 29.52 1.63
C VAL A 177 8.93 29.69 0.46
N GLU A 178 8.65 30.92 0.03
CA GLU A 178 7.95 31.22 -1.21
C GLU A 178 8.79 30.68 -2.37
N GLN A 179 8.34 29.58 -3.00
CA GLN A 179 8.97 29.07 -4.22
C GLN A 179 8.46 29.84 -5.44
N THR A 180 9.39 30.13 -6.34
CA THR A 180 9.10 30.80 -7.62
C THR A 180 8.89 29.77 -8.74
N GLU A 181 8.28 30.19 -9.85
CA GLU A 181 8.14 29.32 -11.02
C GLU A 181 9.30 29.50 -12.01
N LEU A 182 9.96 28.39 -12.38
CA LEU A 182 10.91 28.37 -13.46
C LEU A 182 10.14 28.31 -14.79
N THR A 183 10.09 29.42 -15.52
CA THR A 183 9.38 29.48 -16.81
C THR A 183 10.21 28.90 -17.96
N LYS A 184 11.52 29.15 -17.94
CA LYS A 184 12.46 28.69 -18.98
C LYS A 184 13.89 28.66 -18.43
N VAL A 185 14.70 27.72 -18.94
CA VAL A 185 16.15 27.68 -18.68
C VAL A 185 16.85 28.46 -19.78
N GLU A 186 17.35 29.68 -19.48
CA GLU A 186 18.04 30.57 -20.42
C GLU A 186 19.48 30.88 -20.00
N GLY A 187 19.79 30.71 -18.72
CA GLY A 187 21.13 30.90 -18.17
C GLY A 187 21.90 29.59 -18.01
N ASP A 188 23.05 29.73 -17.37
CA ASP A 188 23.89 28.58 -17.04
C ASP A 188 23.27 27.70 -15.96
N ILE A 189 23.65 26.40 -15.93
CA ILE A 189 23.37 25.51 -14.83
C ILE A 189 24.68 25.23 -14.13
N GLU A 190 24.75 25.53 -12.85
CA GLU A 190 25.97 25.41 -12.05
C GLU A 190 25.78 24.42 -10.91
N PHE A 191 26.70 23.48 -10.78
CA PHE A 191 26.86 22.63 -9.62
C PHE A 191 28.01 23.18 -8.78
N LYS A 192 27.77 23.48 -7.50
CA LYS A 192 28.72 24.08 -6.60
C LYS A 192 28.92 23.20 -5.39
N ASP A 193 30.05 22.50 -5.37
CA ASP A 193 30.47 21.62 -4.25
C ASP A 193 29.43 20.57 -3.84
N VAL A 194 28.72 20.00 -4.82
CA VAL A 194 27.57 19.13 -4.60
C VAL A 194 27.98 17.76 -4.10
N THR A 195 27.48 17.39 -2.93
CA THR A 195 27.60 16.04 -2.35
C THR A 195 26.22 15.41 -2.22
N PHE A 196 26.09 14.14 -2.65
CA PHE A 196 24.85 13.38 -2.56
C PHE A 196 25.07 11.88 -2.41
N ARG A 197 24.28 11.22 -1.56
CA ARG A 197 24.22 9.76 -1.42
C ARG A 197 22.80 9.22 -1.42
N TYR A 198 22.62 7.98 -1.85
CA TYR A 198 21.35 7.26 -1.74
C TYR A 198 21.24 6.55 -0.38
N GLY A 199 20.49 7.12 0.55
CA GLY A 199 20.33 6.57 1.91
C GLY A 199 21.70 6.46 2.61
N ASN A 200 22.02 5.33 3.22
CA ASN A 200 23.27 5.13 3.98
C ASN A 200 24.42 4.55 3.13
N ARG A 201 24.40 4.75 1.79
CA ARG A 201 25.46 4.26 0.90
C ARG A 201 26.61 5.25 0.81
N ALA A 202 27.73 4.80 0.18
CA ALA A 202 28.80 5.70 -0.21
C ALA A 202 28.29 6.85 -1.10
N PRO A 203 28.89 8.06 -1.04
CA PRO A 203 28.49 9.17 -1.89
C PRO A 203 28.47 8.79 -3.37
N ALA A 204 27.37 9.14 -4.03
CA ALA A 204 27.23 9.00 -5.49
C ALA A 204 27.82 10.23 -6.20
N LEU A 205 27.79 11.39 -5.55
CA LEU A 205 28.52 12.59 -5.91
C LEU A 205 29.26 13.05 -4.64
N ASP A 206 30.52 13.44 -4.79
CA ASP A 206 31.42 13.84 -3.71
C ASP A 206 32.15 15.13 -4.10
N HIS A 207 31.71 16.26 -3.53
CA HIS A 207 32.24 17.59 -3.79
C HIS A 207 32.33 17.95 -5.29
N VAL A 208 31.27 17.69 -6.05
CA VAL A 208 31.25 17.86 -7.50
C VAL A 208 30.89 19.30 -7.88
N SER A 209 31.80 19.96 -8.66
CA SER A 209 31.57 21.30 -9.17
C SER A 209 31.80 21.35 -10.68
N PHE A 210 30.84 21.88 -11.45
CA PHE A 210 30.95 22.13 -12.87
C PHE A 210 29.84 23.06 -13.35
N THR A 211 30.02 23.63 -14.55
CA THR A 211 29.02 24.51 -15.17
C THR A 211 28.61 23.97 -16.54
N ILE A 212 27.32 24.01 -16.83
CA ILE A 212 26.74 23.78 -18.14
C ILE A 212 26.35 25.14 -18.71
N PRO A 213 27.14 25.68 -19.65
CA PRO A 213 26.88 27.01 -20.24
C PRO A 213 25.56 27.03 -21.03
N ALA A 214 24.85 28.13 -20.96
CA ALA A 214 23.63 28.36 -21.73
C ALA A 214 23.77 28.06 -23.20
N GLY A 215 22.83 27.32 -23.76
CA GLY A 215 22.78 26.98 -25.20
C GLY A 215 23.88 26.02 -25.68
N LYS A 216 24.71 25.47 -24.78
CA LYS A 216 25.75 24.49 -25.15
C LYS A 216 25.27 23.04 -24.94
N LYS A 217 25.85 22.14 -25.72
CA LYS A 217 25.73 20.68 -25.52
C LYS A 217 26.91 20.22 -24.68
N VAL A 218 26.62 19.59 -23.54
CA VAL A 218 27.62 19.05 -22.63
C VAL A 218 27.44 17.54 -22.53
N ALA A 219 28.55 16.80 -22.60
CA ALA A 219 28.57 15.36 -22.44
C ALA A 219 29.19 15.01 -21.06
N LEU A 220 28.49 14.24 -20.26
CA LEU A 220 29.01 13.65 -19.03
C LEU A 220 29.62 12.29 -19.35
N VAL A 221 30.92 12.14 -19.19
CA VAL A 221 31.68 10.92 -19.53
C VAL A 221 32.21 10.29 -18.26
N GLY A 222 32.14 8.98 -18.15
CA GLY A 222 32.64 8.25 -16.98
C GLY A 222 32.16 6.80 -16.98
N GLY A 223 32.75 5.97 -16.12
CA GLY A 223 32.38 4.57 -15.96
C GLY A 223 30.95 4.38 -15.41
N SER A 224 30.48 3.13 -15.37
CA SER A 224 29.23 2.80 -14.71
C SER A 224 29.34 3.13 -13.22
N GLY A 225 28.29 3.73 -12.64
CA GLY A 225 28.28 4.14 -11.22
C GLY A 225 28.98 5.47 -10.91
N SER A 226 29.50 6.22 -11.89
CA SER A 226 30.18 7.51 -11.68
C SER A 226 29.25 8.71 -11.40
N GLY A 227 27.98 8.48 -11.07
CA GLY A 227 27.05 9.56 -10.69
C GLY A 227 26.36 10.30 -11.84
N LYS A 228 26.57 9.93 -13.14
CA LYS A 228 25.94 10.63 -14.28
C LYS A 228 24.43 10.73 -14.20
N SER A 229 23.75 9.62 -13.90
CA SER A 229 22.28 9.60 -13.73
C SER A 229 21.83 10.30 -12.44
N THR A 230 22.72 10.42 -11.46
CA THR A 230 22.42 11.15 -10.21
C THR A 230 22.33 12.65 -10.49
N ILE A 231 23.21 13.18 -11.33
CA ILE A 231 23.19 14.59 -11.75
C ILE A 231 21.83 14.95 -12.36
N THR A 232 21.31 14.12 -13.28
CA THR A 232 20.01 14.37 -13.91
C THR A 232 18.86 14.27 -12.93
N LYS A 233 18.93 13.34 -11.95
CA LYS A 233 17.91 13.19 -10.92
C LYS A 233 17.88 14.37 -9.93
N LEU A 234 19.03 14.93 -9.59
CA LEU A 234 19.13 16.16 -8.79
C LEU A 234 18.57 17.37 -9.56
N LEU A 235 18.89 17.51 -10.85
CA LEU A 235 18.32 18.57 -11.68
C LEU A 235 16.80 18.51 -11.78
N LEU A 236 16.21 17.30 -11.79
CA LEU A 236 14.76 17.11 -11.79
C LEU A 236 14.13 17.22 -10.40
N LYS A 237 14.93 17.56 -9.39
CA LYS A 237 14.48 17.61 -7.97
C LYS A 237 13.77 16.32 -7.54
N TYR A 238 14.30 15.13 -7.94
CA TYR A 238 13.88 13.86 -7.36
C TYR A 238 14.54 13.62 -6.01
N TYR A 239 15.65 14.29 -5.77
CA TYR A 239 16.41 14.30 -4.53
C TYR A 239 17.03 15.68 -4.35
N ASP A 240 17.25 16.08 -3.11
CA ASP A 240 18.01 17.27 -2.77
C ASP A 240 19.47 16.88 -2.46
N PRO A 241 20.46 17.75 -2.75
CA PRO A 241 21.84 17.51 -2.35
C PRO A 241 21.98 17.51 -0.82
N GLU A 242 22.94 16.73 -0.28
CA GLU A 242 23.26 16.76 1.16
C GLU A 242 24.06 18.01 1.50
N ASP A 243 25.02 18.38 0.64
CA ASP A 243 25.84 19.55 0.74
C ASP A 243 26.03 20.19 -0.65
N GLY A 244 26.36 21.48 -0.66
CA GLY A 244 26.48 22.26 -1.89
C GLY A 244 25.15 22.74 -2.44
N GLU A 245 25.20 23.36 -3.60
CA GLU A 245 24.00 23.93 -4.25
C GLU A 245 24.02 23.74 -5.77
N ILE A 246 22.84 23.78 -6.35
CA ILE A 246 22.67 23.73 -7.80
C ILE A 246 21.91 24.97 -8.21
N ASP A 247 22.47 25.75 -9.12
CA ASP A 247 21.86 26.95 -9.63
C ASP A 247 21.38 26.78 -11.06
N ILE A 248 20.24 27.41 -11.38
CA ILE A 248 19.68 27.55 -12.73
C ILE A 248 19.35 29.01 -12.94
N ASN A 249 19.79 29.61 -14.03
CA ASN A 249 19.61 31.04 -14.33
C ASN A 249 20.16 31.95 -13.23
N GLY A 250 21.16 31.52 -12.45
CA GLY A 250 21.75 32.28 -11.36
C GLY A 250 20.96 32.30 -10.05
N ALA A 251 19.89 31.49 -9.93
CA ALA A 251 19.13 31.29 -8.70
C ALA A 251 19.18 29.83 -8.27
N ASN A 252 19.14 29.58 -6.95
CA ASN A 252 19.23 28.22 -6.42
C ASN A 252 18.02 27.39 -6.84
N LEU A 253 18.29 26.15 -7.27
CA LEU A 253 17.27 25.19 -7.70
C LEU A 253 16.20 24.94 -6.59
N ALA A 254 16.59 25.02 -5.33
CA ALA A 254 15.69 24.85 -4.19
C ALA A 254 14.58 25.93 -4.16
N GLU A 255 14.84 27.13 -4.71
CA GLU A 255 13.88 28.24 -4.75
C GLU A 255 12.75 28.04 -5.79
N TYR A 256 12.91 27.08 -6.71
CA TYR A 256 11.90 26.80 -7.72
C TYR A 256 10.95 25.68 -7.30
N THR A 257 9.67 25.76 -7.75
CA THR A 257 8.71 24.67 -7.55
C THR A 257 9.12 23.43 -8.35
N ASN A 258 8.93 22.23 -7.79
CA ASN A 258 9.26 20.96 -8.45
C ASN A 258 8.54 20.84 -9.82
N SER A 259 7.28 21.24 -9.86
CA SER A 259 6.46 21.17 -11.08
C SER A 259 6.95 22.11 -12.18
N SER A 260 7.43 23.32 -11.86
CA SER A 260 7.97 24.26 -12.84
C SER A 260 9.30 23.80 -13.43
N VAL A 261 10.19 23.28 -12.59
CA VAL A 261 11.47 22.71 -13.02
C VAL A 261 11.24 21.54 -13.98
N ARG A 262 10.35 20.61 -13.65
CA ARG A 262 10.04 19.45 -14.51
C ARG A 262 9.30 19.82 -15.79
N ARG A 263 8.59 20.94 -15.83
CA ARG A 263 8.02 21.47 -17.07
C ARG A 263 9.07 22.14 -17.96
N ALA A 264 10.09 22.76 -17.37
CA ALA A 264 11.14 23.46 -18.08
C ALA A 264 12.23 22.50 -18.62
N ILE A 265 12.36 21.28 -18.09
CA ILE A 265 13.39 20.31 -18.41
C ILE A 265 12.76 19.06 -19.06
N ALA A 266 13.12 18.75 -20.29
CA ALA A 266 12.77 17.46 -20.91
C ALA A 266 13.80 16.41 -20.55
N TYR A 267 13.33 15.25 -20.06
CA TYR A 267 14.15 14.13 -19.65
C TYR A 267 13.85 12.88 -20.46
N VAL A 268 14.88 12.28 -21.05
CA VAL A 268 14.80 10.97 -21.72
C VAL A 268 15.57 9.95 -20.89
N PRO A 269 14.88 9.06 -20.15
CA PRO A 269 15.53 8.06 -19.33
C PRO A 269 16.14 6.94 -20.16
N GLN A 270 17.08 6.19 -19.56
CA GLN A 270 17.67 4.99 -20.16
C GLN A 270 16.62 3.88 -20.33
N ASN A 271 15.80 3.68 -19.31
CA ASN A 271 14.66 2.75 -19.36
C ASN A 271 13.38 3.58 -19.50
N ILE A 272 12.71 3.38 -20.62
CA ILE A 272 11.46 4.08 -20.92
C ILE A 272 10.31 3.18 -20.51
N GLU A 273 9.40 3.70 -19.70
CA GLU A 273 8.16 3.04 -19.35
C GLU A 273 7.01 3.66 -20.13
N LEU A 274 6.25 2.82 -20.82
CA LEU A 274 5.05 3.21 -21.54
C LEU A 274 3.83 2.76 -20.74
N PHE A 275 2.82 3.63 -20.67
CA PHE A 275 1.58 3.32 -19.99
C PHE A 275 0.67 2.47 -20.85
N SER A 276 -0.15 1.62 -20.21
CA SER A 276 -1.21 0.83 -20.85
C SER A 276 -2.31 1.76 -21.38
N LYS A 277 -2.02 2.45 -22.47
CA LYS A 277 -2.85 3.45 -23.14
C LYS A 277 -2.54 3.43 -24.65
N THR A 278 -3.22 4.26 -25.43
CA THR A 278 -2.89 4.45 -26.85
C THR A 278 -1.53 5.12 -27.03
N ILE A 279 -0.90 4.95 -28.20
CA ILE A 279 0.31 5.68 -28.57
C ILE A 279 0.06 7.19 -28.51
N TYR A 280 -1.11 7.65 -28.97
CA TYR A 280 -1.53 9.02 -28.88
C TYR A 280 -1.51 9.54 -27.43
N ASP A 281 -2.09 8.78 -26.50
CA ASP A 281 -2.14 9.16 -25.08
C ASP A 281 -0.77 9.12 -24.38
N ASN A 282 0.11 8.20 -24.79
CA ASN A 282 1.47 8.15 -24.29
C ASN A 282 2.30 9.35 -24.74
N ILE A 283 2.19 9.77 -26.00
CA ILE A 283 2.96 10.92 -26.51
C ILE A 283 2.48 12.23 -25.88
N ARG A 284 1.17 12.40 -25.69
CA ARG A 284 0.60 13.64 -25.12
C ARG A 284 0.64 13.71 -23.59
N ILE A 285 1.27 12.77 -22.90
CA ILE A 285 1.23 12.69 -21.42
C ILE A 285 1.75 13.96 -20.73
N SER A 286 2.70 14.66 -21.36
CA SER A 286 3.24 15.92 -20.85
C SER A 286 2.33 17.13 -21.13
N ARG A 287 1.40 17.01 -22.10
CA ARG A 287 0.46 18.05 -22.50
C ARG A 287 -0.85 17.43 -22.96
N MET A 288 -1.76 17.17 -22.01
CA MET A 288 -2.98 16.40 -22.22
C MET A 288 -3.99 17.06 -23.17
N ASP A 289 -3.86 18.35 -23.44
CA ASP A 289 -4.66 19.13 -24.39
C ASP A 289 -4.10 19.15 -25.81
N ALA A 290 -2.94 18.48 -26.04
CA ALA A 290 -2.33 18.42 -27.38
C ALA A 290 -3.25 17.73 -28.40
N THR A 291 -3.40 18.36 -29.55
CA THR A 291 -4.18 17.85 -30.69
C THR A 291 -3.43 16.69 -31.38
N LEU A 292 -4.16 15.89 -32.17
CA LEU A 292 -3.56 14.81 -32.93
C LEU A 292 -2.46 15.29 -33.89
N ASP A 293 -2.64 16.48 -34.49
CA ASP A 293 -1.67 17.00 -35.44
C ASP A 293 -0.38 17.47 -34.73
N GLU A 294 -0.48 18.06 -33.54
CA GLU A 294 0.68 18.38 -32.71
C GLU A 294 1.43 17.12 -32.26
N VAL A 295 0.69 16.06 -31.89
CA VAL A 295 1.27 14.76 -31.56
C VAL A 295 2.00 14.14 -32.76
N LYS A 296 1.43 14.23 -33.98
CA LYS A 296 2.09 13.77 -35.22
C LYS A 296 3.37 14.57 -35.50
N GLU A 297 3.34 15.88 -35.33
CA GLU A 297 4.54 16.72 -35.51
C GLU A 297 5.63 16.40 -34.47
N ALA A 298 5.26 16.15 -33.21
CA ALA A 298 6.20 15.70 -32.21
C ALA A 298 6.81 14.32 -32.57
N ALA A 299 5.98 13.38 -33.02
CA ALA A 299 6.43 12.07 -33.48
C ALA A 299 7.36 12.13 -34.70
N LYS A 300 7.11 13.05 -35.66
CA LYS A 300 8.01 13.28 -36.78
C LYS A 300 9.37 13.81 -36.30
N LYS A 301 9.39 14.75 -35.37
CA LYS A 301 10.65 15.30 -34.81
C LYS A 301 11.45 14.23 -34.05
N ALA A 302 10.76 13.25 -33.46
CA ALA A 302 11.37 12.13 -32.74
C ALA A 302 11.68 10.92 -33.67
N ASP A 303 11.47 11.04 -34.98
CA ASP A 303 11.61 9.96 -35.98
C ASP A 303 10.72 8.72 -35.70
N ALA A 304 9.62 8.93 -34.94
CA ALA A 304 8.70 7.86 -34.56
C ALA A 304 7.48 7.75 -35.48
N HIS A 305 7.17 8.79 -36.28
CA HIS A 305 5.98 8.85 -37.13
C HIS A 305 5.89 7.70 -38.11
N GLU A 306 7.00 7.34 -38.78
CA GLU A 306 7.00 6.34 -39.81
C GLU A 306 6.68 4.95 -39.31
N PHE A 307 7.22 4.53 -38.15
CA PHE A 307 6.86 3.23 -37.60
C PHE A 307 5.42 3.22 -37.09
N ILE A 308 4.94 4.32 -36.44
CA ILE A 308 3.58 4.41 -35.92
C ILE A 308 2.54 4.25 -37.05
N ARG A 309 2.76 4.90 -38.20
CA ARG A 309 1.80 4.84 -39.30
C ARG A 309 1.72 3.44 -39.97
N HIS A 310 2.71 2.58 -39.76
CA HIS A 310 2.70 1.20 -40.27
C HIS A 310 1.94 0.23 -39.30
N LEU A 311 1.60 0.67 -38.08
CA LEU A 311 0.79 -0.12 -37.16
C LEU A 311 -0.67 -0.15 -37.63
N PRO A 312 -1.41 -1.27 -37.41
CA PRO A 312 -2.79 -1.42 -37.90
C PRO A 312 -3.75 -0.32 -37.44
N LEU A 313 -3.60 0.15 -36.20
CA LEU A 313 -4.42 1.23 -35.60
C LEU A 313 -3.65 2.56 -35.48
N GLN A 314 -2.46 2.63 -36.02
CA GLN A 314 -1.61 3.83 -36.02
C GLN A 314 -1.51 4.44 -34.59
N TYR A 315 -1.81 5.73 -34.42
CA TYR A 315 -1.79 6.42 -33.13
C TYR A 315 -2.83 5.90 -32.12
N ASN A 316 -3.86 5.19 -32.58
CA ASN A 316 -4.85 4.55 -31.72
C ASN A 316 -4.44 3.13 -31.28
N THR A 317 -3.27 2.66 -31.68
CA THR A 317 -2.73 1.39 -31.20
C THR A 317 -2.58 1.44 -29.69
N TYR A 318 -3.24 0.51 -29.00
CA TYR A 318 -3.16 0.36 -27.56
C TYR A 318 -1.89 -0.40 -27.19
N LEU A 319 -1.15 0.12 -26.25
CA LEU A 319 0.06 -0.51 -25.72
C LEU A 319 -0.29 -1.30 -24.48
N GLU A 320 0.21 -2.51 -24.37
CA GLU A 320 0.11 -3.34 -23.18
C GLU A 320 1.09 -2.87 -22.10
N GLU A 321 1.07 -3.52 -20.94
CA GLU A 321 1.90 -3.18 -19.78
C GLU A 321 3.38 -3.12 -20.18
N ALA A 322 4.05 -2.03 -19.78
CA ALA A 322 5.45 -1.71 -20.11
C ALA A 322 5.77 -1.61 -21.61
N GLY A 323 4.77 -1.34 -22.48
CA GLY A 323 5.00 -1.20 -23.92
C GLY A 323 5.16 -2.52 -24.65
N ASN A 324 4.79 -3.65 -24.05
CA ASN A 324 4.75 -4.94 -24.73
C ASN A 324 3.89 -4.85 -26.00
N GLY A 325 4.40 -5.36 -27.12
CA GLY A 325 3.77 -5.27 -28.44
C GLY A 325 4.45 -4.31 -29.41
N LEU A 326 5.44 -3.53 -28.96
CA LEU A 326 6.37 -2.83 -29.83
C LEU A 326 7.72 -3.57 -29.78
N SER A 327 8.22 -3.98 -30.93
CA SER A 327 9.62 -4.40 -31.04
C SER A 327 10.50 -3.17 -30.84
N GLY A 328 11.50 -3.26 -29.94
CA GLY A 328 12.37 -2.18 -29.51
C GLY A 328 13.11 -1.48 -30.63
#